data_f5ddcb2ceeb4369f7b4cb263e200890d
#
_entry.id   f5ddcb2ceeb4369f7b4cb263e200890d
#
_cell.length_a   1.000
_cell.length_b   1.000
_cell.length_c   1.000
_cell.angle_alpha   90.00
_cell.angle_beta   90.00
_cell.angle_gamma   90.00
#
_symmetry.space_group_name_H-M   'P 1'
#
loop_
_entity.id
_entity.type
_entity.pdbx_description
1 polymer ?
#
loop_
_entity_poly.entity_id
_entity_poly.type
_entity_poly.pdbx_seq_one_letter_code
_entity_poly.pdbx_strand_id
1 'polypeptide(L)'
;MASTTIHLLRHGEVLNPEGILYGRLPGYRLSERGEAMAERVAGFLSASRRIDAVISSPLERARQTAAPIASAFGLDIQTDDRLIEADNYFEGMTFGFGDGSLRHPRHWPKLRNPFRPSWGEAYRDQVGRMTAAIAAARSQVPGREAVLISHQLPIWVTRLSFEGRHLWHDPRNRTCSLASLTTLHFDGGTLTGIDYLEPAADLLPGAATVAGA
;
A
#
# COMPACT_ATOMS: atom_id res chain seq x y z
N MET A 1 12.48 26.65 -0.91
CA MET A 1 11.74 25.92 -1.98
C MET A 1 10.41 25.46 -1.41
N ALA A 2 9.36 25.29 -2.23
CA ALA A 2 8.05 24.90 -1.71
C ALA A 2 8.09 23.43 -1.23
N SER A 3 7.59 23.17 -0.01
CA SER A 3 7.51 21.82 0.56
C SER A 3 6.41 21.01 -0.13
N THR A 4 6.75 19.85 -0.68
CA THR A 4 5.79 18.93 -1.31
C THR A 4 5.55 17.74 -0.39
N THR A 5 4.28 17.34 -0.23
CA THR A 5 3.92 16.20 0.61
C THR A 5 3.29 15.08 -0.21
N ILE A 6 3.76 13.86 -0.01
CA ILE A 6 3.22 12.65 -0.66
C ILE A 6 2.69 11.70 0.40
N HIS A 7 1.40 11.40 0.33
CA HIS A 7 0.74 10.44 1.21
C HIS A 7 0.67 9.08 0.50
N LEU A 8 1.37 8.07 1.01
CA LEU A 8 1.21 6.69 0.57
C LEU A 8 0.10 6.05 1.41
N LEU A 9 -1.03 5.73 0.77
CA LEU A 9 -2.20 5.14 1.42
C LEU A 9 -2.29 3.66 1.08
N ARG A 10 -2.33 2.79 2.09
CA ARG A 10 -2.70 1.39 1.88
C ARG A 10 -4.22 1.30 1.68
N HIS A 11 -4.67 0.47 0.71
CA HIS A 11 -6.10 0.22 0.51
C HIS A 11 -6.80 -0.30 1.77
N GLY A 12 -8.13 -0.13 1.84
CA GLY A 12 -8.99 -0.65 2.90
C GLY A 12 -9.11 -2.17 2.93
N GLU A 13 -9.87 -2.71 3.88
CA GLU A 13 -10.12 -4.15 4.00
C GLU A 13 -10.74 -4.72 2.72
N VAL A 14 -10.31 -5.93 2.34
CA VAL A 14 -10.79 -6.64 1.16
C VAL A 14 -11.75 -7.75 1.55
N LEU A 15 -12.81 -7.94 0.78
CA LEU A 15 -13.73 -9.07 0.92
C LEU A 15 -13.01 -10.34 0.48
N ASN A 16 -12.57 -11.14 1.47
CA ASN A 16 -11.80 -12.36 1.26
C ASN A 16 -12.17 -13.44 2.29
N PRO A 17 -13.39 -13.99 2.21
CA PRO A 17 -13.89 -14.97 3.18
C PRO A 17 -13.11 -16.28 3.16
N GLU A 18 -12.45 -16.62 2.05
CA GLU A 18 -11.67 -17.85 1.89
C GLU A 18 -10.23 -17.73 2.39
N GLY A 19 -9.77 -16.53 2.80
CA GLY A 19 -8.42 -16.31 3.29
C GLY A 19 -7.32 -16.55 2.25
N ILE A 20 -7.62 -16.32 0.96
CA ILE A 20 -6.68 -16.50 -0.14
C ILE A 20 -5.65 -15.37 -0.17
N LEU A 21 -4.40 -15.69 -0.45
CA LEU A 21 -3.41 -14.70 -0.82
C LEU A 21 -3.75 -14.13 -2.19
N TYR A 22 -4.41 -12.99 -2.23
CA TYR A 22 -4.95 -12.46 -3.49
C TYR A 22 -3.94 -11.63 -4.31
N GLY A 23 -2.85 -11.12 -3.71
CA GLY A 23 -1.79 -10.42 -4.45
C GLY A 23 -2.30 -9.51 -5.57
N ARG A 24 -2.02 -9.88 -6.82
CA ARG A 24 -2.47 -9.17 -8.04
C ARG A 24 -3.75 -9.75 -8.67
N LEU A 25 -4.34 -10.77 -8.08
CA LEU A 25 -5.54 -11.40 -8.64
C LEU A 25 -6.69 -10.40 -8.79
N PRO A 26 -7.45 -10.47 -9.90
CA PRO A 26 -8.62 -9.63 -10.13
C PRO A 26 -9.81 -10.06 -9.26
N GLY A 27 -10.81 -9.17 -9.11
CA GLY A 27 -12.08 -9.47 -8.43
C GLY A 27 -12.02 -9.31 -6.89
N TYR A 28 -10.87 -9.00 -6.33
CA TYR A 28 -10.73 -8.73 -4.89
C TYR A 28 -11.01 -7.24 -4.60
N ARG A 29 -12.28 -6.96 -4.29
CA ARG A 29 -12.80 -5.63 -3.96
C ARG A 29 -12.83 -5.38 -2.46
N LEU A 30 -13.08 -4.15 -2.06
CA LEU A 30 -13.26 -3.79 -0.65
C LEU A 30 -14.46 -4.54 -0.05
N SER A 31 -14.36 -4.85 1.24
CA SER A 31 -15.50 -5.21 2.08
C SER A 31 -16.29 -3.94 2.45
N GLU A 32 -17.48 -4.08 3.02
CA GLU A 32 -18.23 -2.95 3.59
C GLU A 32 -17.40 -2.17 4.61
N ARG A 33 -16.61 -2.88 5.43
CA ARG A 33 -15.66 -2.25 6.36
C ARG A 33 -14.55 -1.52 5.62
N GLY A 34 -14.03 -2.08 4.53
CA GLY A 34 -13.01 -1.45 3.70
C GLY A 34 -13.52 -0.18 3.04
N GLU A 35 -14.77 -0.14 2.61
CA GLU A 35 -15.43 1.06 2.10
C GLU A 35 -15.56 2.13 3.21
N ALA A 36 -16.00 1.74 4.41
CA ALA A 36 -16.06 2.63 5.56
C ALA A 36 -14.67 3.17 5.96
N MET A 37 -13.61 2.35 5.85
CA MET A 37 -12.22 2.81 6.07
C MET A 37 -11.83 3.87 5.04
N ALA A 38 -12.18 3.69 3.75
CA ALA A 38 -11.88 4.63 2.69
C ALA A 38 -12.59 5.98 2.92
N GLU A 39 -13.87 5.96 3.30
CA GLU A 39 -14.64 7.15 3.67
C GLU A 39 -14.03 7.88 4.89
N ARG A 40 -13.57 7.12 5.90
CA ARG A 40 -12.91 7.70 7.07
C ARG A 40 -11.62 8.43 6.69
N VAL A 41 -10.81 7.86 5.80
CA VAL A 41 -9.59 8.53 5.28
C VAL A 41 -9.94 9.76 4.48
N ALA A 42 -10.96 9.71 3.62
CA ALA A 42 -11.42 10.85 2.85
C ALA A 42 -11.85 12.01 3.76
N GLY A 43 -12.65 11.72 4.80
CA GLY A 43 -13.05 12.70 5.80
C GLY A 43 -11.87 13.30 6.56
N PHE A 44 -10.89 12.48 6.97
CA PHE A 44 -9.67 12.96 7.63
C PHE A 44 -8.86 13.90 6.72
N LEU A 45 -8.63 13.51 5.47
CA LEU A 45 -7.85 14.30 4.52
C LEU A 45 -8.56 15.62 4.19
N SER A 46 -9.86 15.60 3.94
CA SER A 46 -10.62 16.80 3.59
C SER A 46 -10.69 17.81 4.74
N ALA A 47 -10.67 17.36 5.99
CA ALA A 47 -10.68 18.23 7.16
C ALA A 47 -9.31 18.88 7.47
N SER A 48 -8.21 18.26 7.02
CA SER A 48 -6.86 18.62 7.50
C SER A 48 -5.83 18.88 6.40
N ARG A 49 -6.13 18.58 5.14
CA ARG A 49 -5.17 18.59 4.02
C ARG A 49 -5.74 19.29 2.78
N ARG A 50 -4.85 19.59 1.84
CA ARG A 50 -5.19 20.10 0.50
C ARG A 50 -4.58 19.20 -0.55
N ILE A 51 -5.35 18.22 -0.98
CA ILE A 51 -4.91 17.25 -1.98
C ILE A 51 -5.16 17.81 -3.38
N ASP A 52 -4.14 17.81 -4.22
CA ASP A 52 -4.18 18.29 -5.61
C ASP A 52 -4.06 17.15 -6.64
N ALA A 53 -3.72 15.94 -6.21
CA ALA A 53 -3.73 14.74 -7.07
C ALA A 53 -4.05 13.47 -6.29
N VAL A 54 -4.85 12.59 -6.91
CA VAL A 54 -5.17 11.25 -6.41
C VAL A 54 -4.70 10.24 -7.45
N ILE A 55 -3.72 9.43 -7.10
CA ILE A 55 -3.08 8.45 -7.98
C ILE A 55 -3.23 7.06 -7.37
N SER A 56 -3.74 6.11 -8.12
CA SER A 56 -4.05 4.77 -7.61
C SER A 56 -3.34 3.66 -8.38
N SER A 57 -2.99 2.60 -7.65
CA SER A 57 -2.76 1.29 -8.23
C SER A 57 -3.93 0.89 -9.14
N PRO A 58 -3.71 0.15 -10.24
CA PRO A 58 -4.78 -0.30 -11.14
C PRO A 58 -5.73 -1.30 -10.48
N LEU A 59 -5.38 -1.91 -9.35
CA LEU A 59 -6.20 -2.93 -8.70
C LEU A 59 -7.49 -2.35 -8.11
N GLU A 60 -8.59 -3.09 -8.25
CA GLU A 60 -9.94 -2.66 -7.93
C GLU A 60 -10.05 -2.08 -6.50
N ARG A 61 -9.56 -2.78 -5.49
CA ARG A 61 -9.55 -2.35 -4.08
C ARG A 61 -8.85 -1.00 -3.84
N ALA A 62 -7.77 -0.74 -4.59
CA ALA A 62 -7.05 0.53 -4.48
C ALA A 62 -7.84 1.67 -5.11
N ARG A 63 -8.45 1.43 -6.27
CA ARG A 63 -9.34 2.41 -6.93
C ARG A 63 -10.58 2.70 -6.12
N GLN A 64 -11.19 1.68 -5.49
CA GLN A 64 -12.32 1.86 -4.56
C GLN A 64 -11.91 2.69 -3.34
N THR A 65 -10.71 2.47 -2.80
CA THR A 65 -10.18 3.30 -1.70
C THR A 65 -9.94 4.75 -2.14
N ALA A 66 -9.52 4.96 -3.38
CA ALA A 66 -9.29 6.30 -3.95
C ALA A 66 -10.58 7.08 -4.21
N ALA A 67 -11.69 6.40 -4.50
CA ALA A 67 -12.92 7.02 -4.98
C ALA A 67 -13.51 8.08 -4.02
N PRO A 68 -13.72 7.82 -2.72
CA PRO A 68 -14.24 8.84 -1.81
C PRO A 68 -13.27 10.01 -1.61
N ILE A 69 -11.95 9.77 -1.68
CA ILE A 69 -10.94 10.83 -1.59
C ILE A 69 -11.03 11.73 -2.82
N ALA A 70 -11.03 11.16 -4.02
CA ALA A 70 -11.16 11.92 -5.26
C ALA A 70 -12.47 12.75 -5.28
N SER A 71 -13.57 12.14 -4.85
CA SER A 71 -14.86 12.83 -4.71
C SER A 71 -14.79 14.02 -3.75
N ALA A 72 -14.16 13.84 -2.58
CA ALA A 72 -14.08 14.90 -1.56
C ALA A 72 -13.28 16.13 -2.02
N PHE A 73 -12.34 15.96 -2.96
CA PHE A 73 -11.51 17.04 -3.50
C PHE A 73 -11.92 17.48 -4.92
N GLY A 74 -12.93 16.86 -5.53
CA GLY A 74 -13.35 17.13 -6.91
C GLY A 74 -12.28 16.79 -7.94
N LEU A 75 -11.51 15.72 -7.72
CA LEU A 75 -10.39 15.27 -8.55
C LEU A 75 -10.71 13.98 -9.29
N ASP A 76 -10.06 13.78 -10.43
CA ASP A 76 -10.05 12.50 -11.13
C ASP A 76 -9.00 11.55 -10.52
N ILE A 77 -9.31 10.25 -10.56
CA ILE A 77 -8.36 9.21 -10.15
C ILE A 77 -7.43 8.89 -11.33
N GLN A 78 -6.16 9.19 -11.19
CA GLN A 78 -5.13 8.77 -12.11
C GLN A 78 -4.67 7.35 -11.78
N THR A 79 -4.36 6.52 -12.77
CA THR A 79 -3.85 5.16 -12.56
C THR A 79 -2.36 5.11 -12.88
N ASP A 80 -1.59 4.46 -12.00
CA ASP A 80 -0.16 4.26 -12.17
C ASP A 80 0.21 2.81 -11.82
N ASP A 81 0.65 2.04 -12.82
CA ASP A 81 1.02 0.63 -12.66
C ASP A 81 2.21 0.42 -11.71
N ARG A 82 3.03 1.45 -11.50
CA ARG A 82 4.14 1.39 -10.53
C ARG A 82 3.68 1.27 -9.08
N LEU A 83 2.40 1.55 -8.79
CA LEU A 83 1.79 1.42 -7.45
C LEU A 83 1.19 0.04 -7.19
N ILE A 84 1.25 -0.91 -8.15
CA ILE A 84 0.67 -2.25 -8.01
C ILE A 84 1.32 -3.04 -6.86
N GLU A 85 0.61 -4.05 -6.33
CA GLU A 85 1.14 -4.97 -5.31
C GLU A 85 2.37 -5.74 -5.83
N ALA A 86 3.19 -6.25 -4.93
CA ALA A 86 4.30 -7.12 -5.27
C ALA A 86 3.79 -8.42 -5.89
N ASP A 87 4.50 -8.92 -6.92
CA ASP A 87 4.27 -10.26 -7.45
C ASP A 87 4.57 -11.33 -6.39
N ASN A 88 3.76 -12.39 -6.33
CA ASN A 88 3.93 -13.45 -5.33
C ASN A 88 3.53 -14.82 -5.92
N TYR A 89 4.47 -15.76 -5.91
CA TYR A 89 4.25 -17.14 -6.35
C TYR A 89 3.08 -17.84 -5.65
N PHE A 90 2.75 -17.44 -4.42
CA PHE A 90 1.69 -18.05 -3.62
C PHE A 90 0.31 -17.44 -3.86
N GLU A 91 0.16 -16.55 -4.84
CA GLU A 91 -1.16 -16.02 -5.22
C GLU A 91 -2.14 -17.13 -5.56
N GLY A 92 -3.37 -17.00 -5.08
CA GLY A 92 -4.42 -18.01 -5.24
C GLY A 92 -4.37 -19.17 -4.23
N MET A 93 -3.38 -19.18 -3.32
CA MET A 93 -3.25 -20.21 -2.31
C MET A 93 -3.71 -19.69 -0.94
N THR A 94 -4.20 -20.60 -0.09
CA THR A 94 -4.47 -20.30 1.32
C THR A 94 -3.18 -20.31 2.11
N PHE A 95 -3.03 -19.34 3.02
CA PHE A 95 -1.88 -19.19 3.89
C PHE A 95 -2.33 -19.36 5.35
N GLY A 96 -2.43 -20.60 5.81
CA GLY A 96 -2.91 -20.91 7.15
C GLY A 96 -2.09 -21.98 7.86
N PHE A 97 -2.24 -22.08 9.20
CA PHE A 97 -1.55 -23.08 10.03
C PHE A 97 -2.04 -24.52 9.83
N GLY A 98 -3.15 -24.76 9.12
CA GLY A 98 -3.75 -26.08 8.98
C GLY A 98 -3.41 -26.82 7.69
N ASP A 99 -3.59 -26.18 6.58
CA ASP A 99 -3.55 -26.71 5.21
C ASP A 99 -2.62 -25.91 4.28
N GLY A 100 -1.89 -24.96 4.87
CA GLY A 100 -1.15 -23.94 4.14
C GLY A 100 -0.07 -24.50 3.21
N SER A 101 0.13 -23.77 2.12
CA SER A 101 1.11 -24.06 1.06
C SER A 101 2.52 -24.35 1.58
N LEU A 102 2.88 -23.83 2.76
CA LEU A 102 4.17 -24.03 3.41
C LEU A 102 4.44 -25.48 3.84
N ARG A 103 3.40 -26.31 4.01
CA ARG A 103 3.55 -27.75 4.36
C ARG A 103 3.96 -28.62 3.18
N HIS A 104 3.81 -28.13 1.96
CA HIS A 104 4.14 -28.91 0.78
C HIS A 104 5.61 -28.74 0.38
N PRO A 105 6.45 -29.80 0.40
CA PRO A 105 7.88 -29.71 0.07
C PRO A 105 8.16 -29.08 -1.31
N ARG A 106 7.21 -29.21 -2.25
CA ARG A 106 7.32 -28.60 -3.58
C ARG A 106 7.51 -27.07 -3.56
N HIS A 107 7.09 -26.39 -2.49
CA HIS A 107 7.18 -24.93 -2.37
C HIS A 107 8.46 -24.47 -1.65
N TRP A 108 9.17 -25.36 -0.94
CA TRP A 108 10.37 -25.01 -0.19
C TRP A 108 11.51 -24.38 -1.03
N PRO A 109 11.73 -24.80 -2.30
CA PRO A 109 12.70 -24.12 -3.15
C PRO A 109 12.41 -22.63 -3.35
N LYS A 110 11.14 -22.21 -3.24
CA LYS A 110 10.72 -20.83 -3.37
C LYS A 110 10.94 -20.01 -2.10
N LEU A 111 11.23 -20.63 -0.97
CA LEU A 111 11.45 -19.98 0.33
C LEU A 111 12.92 -19.86 0.72
N ARG A 112 13.84 -20.17 -0.21
CA ARG A 112 15.28 -20.28 0.07
C ARG A 112 15.95 -18.99 0.49
N ASN A 113 15.47 -17.85 0.01
CA ASN A 113 16.17 -16.58 0.21
C ASN A 113 15.20 -15.48 0.70
N PRO A 114 15.14 -15.25 2.03
CA PRO A 114 14.31 -14.20 2.58
C PRO A 114 14.88 -12.78 2.37
N PHE A 115 16.17 -12.67 2.07
CA PHE A 115 16.83 -11.37 1.82
C PHE A 115 16.51 -10.82 0.43
N ARG A 116 16.31 -11.74 -0.52
CA ARG A 116 15.82 -11.45 -1.87
C ARG A 116 14.69 -12.43 -2.14
N PRO A 117 13.41 -12.02 -1.99
CA PRO A 117 12.28 -12.94 -2.02
C PRO A 117 12.34 -13.83 -3.27
N SER A 118 12.61 -15.14 -3.08
CA SER A 118 12.62 -16.09 -4.19
C SER A 118 11.21 -16.54 -4.57
N TRP A 119 10.20 -16.01 -3.86
CA TRP A 119 8.78 -16.25 -4.10
C TRP A 119 8.04 -15.08 -4.78
N GLY A 120 8.75 -14.01 -5.16
CA GLY A 120 8.10 -12.86 -5.78
C GLY A 120 9.05 -11.76 -6.21
N GLU A 121 8.50 -10.58 -6.42
CA GLU A 121 9.24 -9.39 -6.85
C GLU A 121 10.31 -8.98 -5.83
N ALA A 122 11.53 -8.71 -6.30
CA ALA A 122 12.61 -8.30 -5.42
C ALA A 122 12.30 -6.95 -4.73
N TYR A 123 12.64 -6.81 -3.44
CA TYR A 123 12.39 -5.58 -2.68
C TYR A 123 12.97 -4.32 -3.34
N ARG A 124 14.15 -4.42 -3.96
CA ARG A 124 14.79 -3.29 -4.65
C ARG A 124 14.01 -2.84 -5.88
N ASP A 125 13.40 -3.77 -6.60
CA ASP A 125 12.60 -3.46 -7.79
C ASP A 125 11.29 -2.75 -7.37
N GLN A 126 10.67 -3.22 -6.28
CA GLN A 126 9.51 -2.53 -5.66
C GLN A 126 9.86 -1.10 -5.24
N VAL A 127 10.98 -0.92 -4.53
CA VAL A 127 11.47 0.41 -4.12
C VAL A 127 11.71 1.28 -5.36
N GLY A 128 12.34 0.74 -6.40
CA GLY A 128 12.62 1.48 -7.64
C GLY A 128 11.36 2.02 -8.31
N ARG A 129 10.34 1.15 -8.52
CA ARG A 129 9.08 1.58 -9.15
C ARG A 129 8.27 2.55 -8.28
N MET A 130 8.21 2.31 -6.96
CA MET A 130 7.52 3.19 -6.03
C MET A 130 8.19 4.57 -5.94
N THR A 131 9.51 4.62 -5.88
CA THR A 131 10.27 5.87 -5.87
C THR A 131 10.06 6.66 -7.18
N ALA A 132 9.99 5.97 -8.32
CA ALA A 132 9.68 6.61 -9.60
C ALA A 132 8.25 7.17 -9.65
N ALA A 133 7.26 6.47 -9.07
CA ALA A 133 5.89 6.97 -8.94
C ALA A 133 5.83 8.20 -8.03
N ILE A 134 6.50 8.16 -6.87
CA ILE A 134 6.60 9.28 -5.93
C ILE A 134 7.25 10.50 -6.61
N ALA A 135 8.34 10.31 -7.35
CA ALA A 135 9.01 11.38 -8.07
C ALA A 135 8.11 12.03 -9.13
N ALA A 136 7.35 11.23 -9.87
CA ALA A 136 6.40 11.72 -10.86
C ALA A 136 5.27 12.53 -10.20
N ALA A 137 4.69 12.03 -9.11
CA ALA A 137 3.67 12.73 -8.35
C ALA A 137 4.18 14.07 -7.79
N ARG A 138 5.39 14.10 -7.23
CA ARG A 138 6.03 15.35 -6.75
C ARG A 138 6.20 16.38 -7.87
N SER A 139 6.59 15.93 -9.05
CA SER A 139 6.71 16.82 -10.21
C SER A 139 5.39 17.37 -10.69
N GLN A 140 4.29 16.63 -10.48
CA GLN A 140 2.94 17.05 -10.84
C GLN A 140 2.36 18.09 -9.87
N VAL A 141 2.69 18.00 -8.57
CA VAL A 141 2.14 18.87 -7.52
C VAL A 141 3.25 19.62 -6.75
N PRO A 142 4.10 20.43 -7.40
CA PRO A 142 5.21 21.10 -6.72
C PRO A 142 4.69 22.08 -5.65
N GLY A 143 5.15 21.89 -4.40
CA GLY A 143 4.73 22.70 -3.26
C GLY A 143 3.33 22.40 -2.73
N ARG A 144 2.75 21.25 -3.10
CA ARG A 144 1.38 20.83 -2.75
C ARG A 144 1.37 19.38 -2.27
N GLU A 145 0.18 18.77 -2.19
CA GLU A 145 0.01 17.43 -1.65
C GLU A 145 -0.64 16.47 -2.65
N ALA A 146 -0.18 15.22 -2.69
CA ALA A 146 -0.79 14.13 -3.46
C ALA A 146 -0.99 12.89 -2.61
N VAL A 147 -2.04 12.11 -2.92
CA VAL A 147 -2.29 10.79 -2.32
C VAL A 147 -2.05 9.71 -3.37
N LEU A 148 -1.18 8.75 -3.03
CA LEU A 148 -0.86 7.58 -3.83
C LEU A 148 -1.40 6.34 -3.13
N ILE A 149 -2.41 5.68 -3.72
CA ILE A 149 -3.02 4.49 -3.15
C ILE A 149 -2.30 3.25 -3.67
N SER A 150 -1.75 2.47 -2.75
CA SER A 150 -0.96 1.28 -3.03
C SER A 150 -1.25 0.16 -2.02
N HIS A 151 -0.29 -0.72 -1.78
CA HIS A 151 -0.45 -1.96 -1.03
C HIS A 151 0.61 -2.06 0.07
N GLN A 152 0.42 -3.02 0.98
CA GLN A 152 1.24 -3.12 2.18
C GLN A 152 2.73 -3.25 1.90
N LEU A 153 3.13 -4.23 1.10
CA LEU A 153 4.55 -4.53 0.92
C LEU A 153 5.29 -3.42 0.14
N PRO A 154 4.78 -2.91 -1.00
CA PRO A 154 5.42 -1.80 -1.70
C PRO A 154 5.58 -0.55 -0.83
N ILE A 155 4.56 -0.16 -0.07
CA ILE A 155 4.64 0.99 0.85
C ILE A 155 5.69 0.73 1.93
N TRP A 156 5.66 -0.45 2.56
CA TRP A 156 6.55 -0.77 3.66
C TRP A 156 8.02 -0.78 3.25
N VAL A 157 8.38 -1.47 2.16
CA VAL A 157 9.77 -1.52 1.71
C VAL A 157 10.28 -0.16 1.21
N THR A 158 9.41 0.66 0.65
CA THR A 158 9.72 2.03 0.25
C THR A 158 10.02 2.89 1.48
N ARG A 159 9.21 2.80 2.53
CA ARG A 159 9.47 3.46 3.81
C ARG A 159 10.80 3.02 4.39
N LEU A 160 11.07 1.71 4.49
CA LEU A 160 12.36 1.20 4.97
C LEU A 160 13.55 1.77 4.19
N SER A 161 13.42 1.87 2.85
CA SER A 161 14.46 2.45 2.00
C SER A 161 14.72 3.92 2.31
N PHE A 162 13.67 4.72 2.48
CA PHE A 162 13.81 6.14 2.83
C PHE A 162 14.35 6.36 4.25
N GLU A 163 14.08 5.44 5.17
CA GLU A 163 14.66 5.43 6.52
C GLU A 163 16.10 4.90 6.56
N GLY A 164 16.69 4.49 5.42
CA GLY A 164 18.03 3.90 5.35
C GLY A 164 18.15 2.53 6.03
N ARG A 165 17.04 1.83 6.20
CA ARG A 165 16.95 0.53 6.88
C ARG A 165 17.09 -0.63 5.89
N HIS A 166 17.41 -1.80 6.42
CA HIS A 166 17.42 -3.02 5.62
C HIS A 166 16.02 -3.35 5.09
N LEU A 167 15.91 -3.70 3.80
CA LEU A 167 14.63 -4.05 3.18
C LEU A 167 14.10 -5.42 3.65
N TRP A 168 15.02 -6.31 4.07
CA TRP A 168 14.63 -7.55 4.73
C TRP A 168 14.00 -7.27 6.09
N HIS A 169 12.86 -7.90 6.37
CA HIS A 169 12.11 -7.70 7.60
C HIS A 169 11.21 -8.89 7.90
N ASP A 170 10.82 -9.05 9.16
CA ASP A 170 9.76 -9.96 9.56
C ASP A 170 8.39 -9.40 9.09
N PRO A 171 7.62 -10.11 8.27
CA PRO A 171 6.31 -9.63 7.79
C PRO A 171 5.33 -9.26 8.90
N ARG A 172 5.44 -9.87 10.08
CA ARG A 172 4.58 -9.61 11.25
C ARG A 172 4.81 -8.24 11.87
N ASN A 173 5.97 -7.62 11.60
CA ASN A 173 6.39 -6.35 12.19
C ASN A 173 6.20 -5.17 11.21
N ARG A 174 5.37 -5.33 10.18
CA ARG A 174 5.07 -4.25 9.24
C ARG A 174 4.14 -3.23 9.86
N THR A 175 4.61 -2.00 10.02
CA THR A 175 3.77 -0.86 10.41
C THR A 175 3.17 -0.24 9.15
N CYS A 176 2.12 -0.86 8.64
CA CYS A 176 1.35 -0.43 7.46
C CYS A 176 -0.03 -1.10 7.54
N SER A 177 -0.89 -0.61 8.44
CA SER A 177 -2.25 -1.11 8.66
C SER A 177 -3.17 -0.81 7.47
N LEU A 178 -4.33 -1.46 7.40
CA LEU A 178 -5.35 -1.14 6.40
C LEU A 178 -5.75 0.33 6.51
N ALA A 179 -5.89 1.00 5.38
CA ALA A 179 -6.22 2.41 5.28
C ALA A 179 -5.28 3.35 6.06
N SER A 180 -4.03 2.94 6.33
CA SER A 180 -3.01 3.78 6.96
C SER A 180 -2.31 4.68 5.94
N LEU A 181 -1.85 5.83 6.42
CA LEU A 181 -1.08 6.82 5.67
C LEU A 181 0.38 6.80 6.12
N THR A 182 1.29 6.59 5.17
CA THR A 182 2.72 6.91 5.33
C THR A 182 2.99 8.19 4.56
N THR A 183 3.24 9.27 5.26
CA THR A 183 3.39 10.62 4.69
C THR A 183 4.86 10.97 4.56
N LEU A 184 5.27 11.36 3.36
CA LEU A 184 6.63 11.75 3.00
C LEU A 184 6.67 13.25 2.76
N HIS A 185 7.50 13.98 3.51
CA HIS A 185 7.69 15.42 3.37
C HIS A 185 8.98 15.71 2.60
N PHE A 186 8.88 16.56 1.57
CA PHE A 186 10.02 16.91 0.74
C PHE A 186 10.23 18.43 0.72
N ASP A 187 11.48 18.86 0.85
CA ASP A 187 11.92 20.21 0.48
C ASP A 187 12.76 20.12 -0.80
N GLY A 188 12.21 20.62 -1.91
CA GLY A 188 12.77 20.39 -3.23
C GLY A 188 12.92 18.90 -3.52
N GLY A 189 14.16 18.41 -3.71
CA GLY A 189 14.49 17.00 -3.95
C GLY A 189 14.68 16.15 -2.70
N THR A 190 14.83 16.76 -1.54
CA THR A 190 15.28 16.12 -0.30
C THR A 190 14.11 15.71 0.57
N LEU A 191 14.09 14.46 1.02
CA LEU A 191 13.16 13.99 2.06
C LEU A 191 13.55 14.61 3.41
N THR A 192 12.60 15.29 4.07
CA THR A 192 12.81 15.98 5.35
C THR A 192 12.12 15.31 6.52
N GLY A 193 11.11 14.45 6.25
CA GLY A 193 10.39 13.74 7.31
C GLY A 193 9.49 12.64 6.79
N ILE A 194 9.17 11.69 7.66
CA ILE A 194 8.22 10.61 7.42
C ILE A 194 7.28 10.52 8.62
N ASP A 195 5.98 10.63 8.38
CA ASP A 195 4.94 10.42 9.39
C ASP A 195 4.15 9.16 9.10
N TYR A 196 3.54 8.59 10.14
CA TYR A 196 2.62 7.45 10.01
C TYR A 196 1.35 7.73 10.81
N LEU A 197 0.20 7.57 10.16
CA LEU A 197 -1.12 7.81 10.74
C LEU A 197 -2.10 6.70 10.35
N GLU A 198 -3.04 6.42 11.24
CA GLU A 198 -4.13 5.46 11.05
C GLU A 198 -5.49 6.15 11.22
N PRO A 199 -5.98 6.90 10.20
CA PRO A 199 -7.25 7.63 10.31
C PRO A 199 -8.46 6.75 10.57
N ALA A 200 -8.40 5.47 10.19
CA ALA A 200 -9.45 4.47 10.38
C ALA A 200 -9.10 3.45 11.49
N ALA A 201 -8.30 3.84 12.49
CA ALA A 201 -7.86 2.94 13.57
C ALA A 201 -9.02 2.29 14.34
N ASP A 202 -10.15 2.98 14.49
CA ASP A 202 -11.36 2.48 15.12
C ASP A 202 -12.04 1.33 14.38
N LEU A 203 -11.76 1.17 13.07
CA LEU A 203 -12.28 0.11 12.21
C LEU A 203 -11.32 -1.09 12.07
N LEU A 204 -10.11 -1.01 12.63
CA LEU A 204 -9.14 -2.11 12.58
C LEU A 204 -9.52 -3.33 13.45
N PRO A 205 -10.15 -3.17 14.65
CA PRO A 205 -10.56 -4.33 15.44
C PRO A 205 -11.54 -5.24 14.67
N GLY A 206 -11.18 -6.52 14.52
CA GLY A 206 -11.97 -7.51 13.77
C GLY A 206 -11.83 -7.42 12.25
N ALA A 207 -10.96 -6.57 11.72
CA ALA A 207 -10.61 -6.59 10.31
C ALA A 207 -9.84 -7.86 9.95
N ALA A 208 -10.09 -8.39 8.75
CA ALA A 208 -9.40 -9.58 8.27
C ALA A 208 -7.90 -9.28 8.05
N THR A 209 -7.04 -10.00 8.77
CA THR A 209 -5.59 -9.95 8.59
C THR A 209 -5.16 -11.18 7.80
N VAL A 210 -5.07 -11.06 6.47
CA VAL A 210 -4.46 -12.09 5.65
C VAL A 210 -2.98 -11.81 5.55
N ALA A 211 -2.15 -12.78 5.95
CA ALA A 211 -0.69 -12.66 5.84
C ALA A 211 -0.30 -12.55 4.36
N GLY A 212 0.31 -11.45 3.96
CA GLY A 212 0.83 -11.26 2.61
C GLY A 212 -0.15 -10.63 1.60
N ALA A 213 -1.17 -9.96 2.08
CA ALA A 213 -2.05 -9.11 1.28
C ALA A 213 -1.77 -7.64 1.54
#